data_96e1e8d0050cb71f78fb03cfd793a609
#
_entry.id   96e1e8d0050cb71f78fb03cfd793a609
#
_cell.length_a   1.000
_cell.length_b   1.000
_cell.length_c   1.000
_cell.angle_alpha   90.00
_cell.angle_beta   90.00
_cell.angle_gamma   90.00
#
_symmetry.space_group_name_H-M   'P 1'
#
loop_
_entity.id
_entity.type
_entity.pdbx_description
1 polymer ?
#
loop_
_entity_poly.entity_id
_entity_poly.type
_entity_poly.pdbx_seq_one_letter_code
_entity_poly.pdbx_strand_id
1 'polypeptide(L)'
;MKKEGCDKMAVFPQCAKCPGAYCRSVPLDEVNRDILPENCPMKTSEEMIKSVIEKYGQDDVKRIYVPATITEKEAYESIRGVRMAVRSRIKELIEFGKLIHAQKMGVAFCAGMRDEAARIVAILERSGFAVASVLCKCGGTDKTRLNVAKEYKIRDPLKFEAACNPVLQAQLLNNAGTDINIIVGLCLGHDMLFTMNSKAPVTTLIVKDRLLGHNPIIALYSDYHKDIIESQKRT
;
A
#
# COMPACT_ATOMS: atom_id res chain seq x y z
N MET A 1 34.78 -29.15 25.24
CA MET A 1 33.70 -28.18 25.52
C MET A 1 32.80 -28.13 24.28
N LYS A 2 31.65 -28.81 24.33
CA LYS A 2 30.64 -28.82 23.28
C LYS A 2 29.88 -27.50 23.35
N LYS A 3 29.83 -26.75 22.26
CA LYS A 3 28.92 -25.59 22.07
C LYS A 3 27.52 -26.15 21.86
N GLU A 4 26.74 -26.21 22.93
CA GLU A 4 25.27 -26.30 22.85
C GLU A 4 24.75 -24.91 22.60
N GLY A 5 24.54 -24.59 21.34
CA GLY A 5 23.80 -23.44 20.86
C GLY A 5 22.75 -23.97 19.89
N CYS A 6 21.65 -24.49 20.44
CA CYS A 6 20.44 -24.73 19.65
C CYS A 6 19.85 -23.36 19.33
N ASP A 7 20.20 -22.81 18.16
CA ASP A 7 19.47 -21.70 17.56
C ASP A 7 18.02 -22.15 17.39
N LYS A 8 17.17 -21.74 18.33
CA LYS A 8 15.72 -21.82 18.12
C LYS A 8 15.44 -20.98 16.89
N MET A 9 15.26 -21.62 15.74
CA MET A 9 14.81 -20.94 14.52
C MET A 9 13.60 -20.09 14.89
N ALA A 10 13.68 -18.79 14.66
CA ALA A 10 12.58 -17.89 14.96
C ALA A 10 11.32 -18.37 14.22
N VAL A 11 10.25 -18.59 14.98
CA VAL A 11 8.99 -19.06 14.42
C VAL A 11 8.30 -17.84 13.80
N PHE A 12 8.32 -17.75 12.47
CA PHE A 12 7.67 -16.66 11.73
C PHE A 12 6.19 -16.95 11.50
N PRO A 13 5.31 -15.94 11.59
CA PRO A 13 3.92 -16.07 11.18
C PRO A 13 3.79 -16.49 9.71
N GLN A 14 2.93 -17.46 9.42
CA GLN A 14 2.63 -17.93 8.05
C GLN A 14 1.13 -18.01 7.81
N CYS A 15 0.42 -16.92 8.10
CA CYS A 15 -1.04 -16.85 8.01
C CYS A 15 -1.57 -17.17 6.60
N ALA A 16 -0.80 -16.87 5.55
CA ALA A 16 -1.16 -17.22 4.17
C ALA A 16 -1.25 -18.74 3.92
N LYS A 17 -0.63 -19.57 4.77
CA LYS A 17 -0.68 -21.04 4.71
C LYS A 17 -1.62 -21.65 5.75
N CYS A 18 -2.38 -20.83 6.49
CA CYS A 18 -3.27 -21.30 7.54
C CYS A 18 -4.47 -22.06 6.92
N PRO A 19 -4.73 -23.32 7.32
CA PRO A 19 -5.80 -24.12 6.72
C PRO A 19 -7.20 -23.63 7.10
N GLY A 20 -7.37 -22.97 8.25
CA GLY A 20 -8.69 -22.66 8.79
C GLY A 20 -9.03 -21.17 8.94
N ALA A 21 -8.05 -20.26 8.82
CA ALA A 21 -8.22 -18.82 9.11
C ALA A 21 -9.03 -18.58 10.43
N TYR A 22 -8.72 -19.33 11.48
CA TYR A 22 -9.46 -19.41 12.75
C TYR A 22 -9.71 -18.05 13.40
N CYS A 23 -8.75 -17.12 13.30
CA CYS A 23 -8.86 -15.75 13.80
C CYS A 23 -10.00 -14.93 13.17
N ARG A 24 -10.63 -15.42 12.12
CA ARG A 24 -11.77 -14.76 11.46
C ARG A 24 -13.10 -15.03 12.17
N SER A 25 -13.21 -16.14 12.87
CA SER A 25 -14.49 -16.66 13.38
C SER A 25 -14.51 -16.99 14.86
N VAL A 26 -13.35 -16.99 15.52
CA VAL A 26 -13.26 -17.35 16.93
C VAL A 26 -12.49 -16.28 17.71
N PRO A 27 -13.03 -15.73 18.82
CA PRO A 27 -12.32 -14.81 19.70
C PRO A 27 -11.03 -15.41 20.27
N LEU A 28 -10.07 -14.56 20.63
CA LEU A 28 -8.76 -14.97 21.14
C LEU A 28 -8.84 -15.80 22.42
N ASP A 29 -9.75 -15.45 23.31
CA ASP A 29 -10.00 -16.07 24.62
C ASP A 29 -10.84 -17.34 24.56
N GLU A 30 -11.54 -17.57 23.43
CA GLU A 30 -12.38 -18.75 23.22
C GLU A 30 -11.76 -19.81 22.29
N VAL A 31 -10.64 -19.47 21.63
CA VAL A 31 -10.05 -20.36 20.63
C VAL A 31 -9.39 -21.59 21.28
N ASN A 32 -9.72 -22.77 20.78
CA ASN A 32 -8.97 -23.98 21.13
C ASN A 32 -7.57 -23.90 20.51
N ARG A 33 -6.55 -23.78 21.36
CA ARG A 33 -5.14 -23.61 20.95
C ARG A 33 -4.55 -24.85 20.32
N ASP A 34 -5.07 -26.03 20.59
CA ASP A 34 -4.56 -27.29 20.08
C ASP A 34 -4.79 -27.44 18.57
N ILE A 35 -5.83 -26.80 18.04
CA ILE A 35 -6.14 -26.82 16.60
C ILE A 35 -5.37 -25.75 15.82
N LEU A 36 -4.72 -24.79 16.51
CA LEU A 36 -3.97 -23.72 15.84
C LEU A 36 -2.61 -24.24 15.35
N PRO A 37 -2.17 -23.80 14.16
CA PRO A 37 -0.79 -24.04 13.73
C PRO A 37 0.24 -23.52 14.75
N GLU A 38 1.37 -24.21 14.87
CA GLU A 38 2.42 -23.85 15.84
C GLU A 38 2.93 -22.41 15.69
N ASN A 39 2.90 -21.88 14.48
CA ASN A 39 3.31 -20.52 14.15
C ASN A 39 2.13 -19.50 14.09
N CYS A 40 0.95 -19.88 14.58
CA CYS A 40 -0.20 -18.98 14.62
C CYS A 40 0.01 -17.85 15.62
N PRO A 41 -0.13 -16.56 15.23
CA PRO A 41 0.00 -15.44 16.18
C PRO A 41 -0.93 -15.51 17.39
N MET A 42 -2.14 -16.07 17.26
CA MET A 42 -3.04 -16.28 18.39
C MET A 42 -2.46 -17.24 19.46
N LYS A 43 -1.50 -18.10 19.06
CA LYS A 43 -0.78 -19.03 19.94
C LYS A 43 0.55 -18.44 20.42
N THR A 44 1.29 -17.78 19.53
CA THR A 44 2.68 -17.36 19.78
C THR A 44 2.85 -15.92 20.25
N SER A 45 1.81 -15.06 20.11
CA SER A 45 1.93 -13.61 20.28
C SER A 45 0.75 -13.00 21.06
N GLU A 46 0.16 -13.73 21.99
CA GLU A 46 -1.03 -13.31 22.73
C GLU A 46 -0.83 -11.98 23.48
N GLU A 47 0.28 -11.84 24.21
CA GLU A 47 0.60 -10.63 24.97
C GLU A 47 0.76 -9.42 24.03
N MET A 48 1.38 -9.63 22.85
CA MET A 48 1.49 -8.59 21.83
C MET A 48 0.12 -8.20 21.31
N ILE A 49 -0.77 -9.17 21.05
CA ILE A 49 -2.14 -8.89 20.59
C ILE A 49 -2.87 -8.03 21.61
N LYS A 50 -2.82 -8.39 22.91
CA LYS A 50 -3.44 -7.61 23.98
C LYS A 50 -2.88 -6.18 24.05
N SER A 51 -1.55 -6.02 24.00
CA SER A 51 -0.91 -4.70 24.08
C SER A 51 -1.23 -3.80 22.86
N VAL A 52 -1.40 -4.39 21.67
CA VAL A 52 -1.75 -3.64 20.46
C VAL A 52 -3.19 -3.13 20.49
N ILE A 53 -4.12 -3.84 21.15
CA ILE A 53 -5.52 -3.39 21.29
C ILE A 53 -5.58 -2.00 21.94
N GLU A 54 -4.75 -1.73 22.94
CA GLU A 54 -4.72 -0.43 23.62
C GLU A 54 -4.32 0.73 22.69
N LYS A 55 -3.49 0.46 21.67
CA LYS A 55 -3.08 1.48 20.67
C LYS A 55 -4.24 1.99 19.83
N TYR A 56 -5.29 1.19 19.64
CA TYR A 56 -6.47 1.61 18.88
C TYR A 56 -7.33 2.66 19.62
N GLY A 57 -7.07 2.87 20.91
CA GLY A 57 -7.62 3.97 21.71
C GLY A 57 -6.88 5.31 21.54
N GLN A 58 -5.67 5.31 20.98
CA GLN A 58 -4.86 6.51 20.75
C GLN A 58 -5.45 7.35 19.59
N ASP A 59 -5.46 8.67 19.75
CA ASP A 59 -6.15 9.57 18.81
C ASP A 59 -5.62 9.49 17.37
N ASP A 60 -4.32 9.33 17.18
CA ASP A 60 -3.69 9.21 15.87
C ASP A 60 -4.10 7.91 15.14
N VAL A 61 -4.23 6.81 15.86
CA VAL A 61 -4.71 5.53 15.31
C VAL A 61 -6.23 5.57 15.12
N LYS A 62 -6.97 5.98 16.15
CA LYS A 62 -8.42 5.98 16.17
C LYS A 62 -9.01 6.85 15.05
N ARG A 63 -8.43 8.02 14.78
CA ARG A 63 -8.90 8.94 13.73
C ARG A 63 -8.78 8.35 12.31
N ILE A 64 -7.94 7.34 12.11
CA ILE A 64 -7.81 6.63 10.83
C ILE A 64 -8.63 5.34 10.85
N TYR A 65 -8.51 4.55 11.91
CA TYR A 65 -9.09 3.21 11.97
C TYR A 65 -10.63 3.23 11.97
N VAL A 66 -11.25 4.08 12.76
CA VAL A 66 -12.72 4.15 12.85
C VAL A 66 -13.35 4.59 11.52
N PRO A 67 -12.89 5.69 10.88
CA PRO A 67 -13.37 6.04 9.54
C PRO A 67 -13.10 4.97 8.47
N ALA A 68 -11.96 4.25 8.54
CA ALA A 68 -11.68 3.16 7.62
C ALA A 68 -12.71 2.02 7.76
N THR A 69 -13.04 1.62 8.98
CA THR A 69 -14.05 0.59 9.25
C THR A 69 -15.46 1.02 8.81
N ILE A 70 -15.81 2.29 8.99
CA ILE A 70 -17.08 2.85 8.48
C ILE A 70 -17.10 2.80 6.95
N THR A 71 -16.02 3.22 6.30
CA THR A 71 -15.88 3.21 4.84
C THR A 71 -16.02 1.79 4.29
N GLU A 72 -15.37 0.80 4.93
CA GLU A 72 -15.48 -0.62 4.59
C GLU A 72 -16.93 -1.12 4.70
N LYS A 73 -17.58 -0.85 5.83
CA LYS A 73 -19.00 -1.25 6.04
C LYS A 73 -19.91 -0.70 4.94
N GLU A 74 -19.75 0.57 4.63
CA GLU A 74 -20.58 1.27 3.65
C GLU A 74 -20.22 0.96 2.19
N ALA A 75 -19.09 0.27 1.94
CA ALA A 75 -18.75 -0.25 0.62
C ALA A 75 -19.60 -1.48 0.22
N TYR A 76 -20.39 -2.00 1.14
CA TYR A 76 -21.26 -3.16 0.90
C TYR A 76 -22.72 -2.84 1.18
N GLU A 77 -23.60 -3.33 0.30
CA GLU A 77 -25.05 -3.30 0.46
C GLU A 77 -25.65 -4.71 0.33
N SER A 78 -26.79 -4.91 0.97
CA SER A 78 -27.57 -6.14 0.79
C SER A 78 -28.52 -5.94 -0.39
N ILE A 79 -28.20 -6.55 -1.53
CA ILE A 79 -29.04 -6.51 -2.73
C ILE A 79 -29.70 -7.87 -2.87
N ARG A 80 -31.03 -7.93 -2.74
CA ARG A 80 -31.82 -9.18 -2.78
C ARG A 80 -31.32 -10.25 -1.81
N GLY A 81 -30.89 -9.83 -0.60
CA GLY A 81 -30.37 -10.74 0.41
C GLY A 81 -28.91 -11.17 0.22
N VAL A 82 -28.23 -10.70 -0.83
CA VAL A 82 -26.81 -10.97 -1.10
C VAL A 82 -26.00 -9.74 -0.78
N ARG A 83 -24.93 -9.91 0.00
CA ARG A 83 -23.98 -8.84 0.30
C ARG A 83 -23.08 -8.57 -0.90
N MET A 84 -23.18 -7.39 -1.49
CA MET A 84 -22.46 -7.00 -2.69
C MET A 84 -21.63 -5.72 -2.45
N ALA A 85 -20.44 -5.66 -3.04
CA ALA A 85 -19.65 -4.44 -3.06
C ALA A 85 -20.26 -3.44 -4.05
N VAL A 86 -20.49 -2.21 -3.59
CA VAL A 86 -21.16 -1.13 -4.34
C VAL A 86 -20.31 0.13 -4.52
N ARG A 87 -19.13 0.19 -3.91
CA ARG A 87 -18.24 1.32 -4.03
C ARG A 87 -16.91 0.91 -4.68
N SER A 88 -16.44 1.74 -5.61
CA SER A 88 -15.07 1.63 -6.13
C SER A 88 -14.07 2.25 -5.15
N ARG A 89 -12.80 1.84 -5.22
CA ARG A 89 -11.75 2.37 -4.34
C ARG A 89 -11.62 3.90 -4.37
N ILE A 90 -11.85 4.56 -5.51
CA ILE A 90 -11.85 6.02 -5.57
C ILE A 90 -13.05 6.63 -4.82
N LYS A 91 -14.21 5.97 -4.85
CA LYS A 91 -15.38 6.38 -4.07
C LYS A 91 -15.13 6.20 -2.57
N GLU A 92 -14.55 5.08 -2.17
CA GLU A 92 -14.13 4.85 -0.78
C GLU A 92 -13.15 5.91 -0.30
N LEU A 93 -12.15 6.25 -1.12
CA LEU A 93 -11.18 7.31 -0.80
C LEU A 93 -11.84 8.66 -0.55
N ILE A 94 -12.83 9.04 -1.36
CA ILE A 94 -13.59 10.29 -1.20
C ILE A 94 -14.36 10.28 0.12
N GLU A 95 -15.11 9.22 0.40
CA GLU A 95 -15.91 9.13 1.63
C GLU A 95 -15.02 9.04 2.88
N PHE A 96 -13.94 8.28 2.83
CA PHE A 96 -12.94 8.24 3.88
C PHE A 96 -12.33 9.62 4.16
N GLY A 97 -11.96 10.35 3.10
CA GLY A 97 -11.42 11.71 3.23
C GLY A 97 -12.40 12.67 3.92
N LYS A 98 -13.70 12.56 3.62
CA LYS A 98 -14.74 13.33 4.31
C LYS A 98 -14.87 12.95 5.77
N LEU A 99 -14.85 11.66 6.09
CA LEU A 99 -14.97 11.16 7.46
C LEU A 99 -13.81 11.61 8.37
N ILE A 100 -12.60 11.75 7.85
CA ILE A 100 -11.44 12.27 8.60
C ILE A 100 -11.32 13.79 8.51
N HIS A 101 -12.26 14.48 7.87
CA HIS A 101 -12.27 15.92 7.65
C HIS A 101 -11.05 16.44 6.89
N ALA A 102 -10.51 15.65 5.94
CA ALA A 102 -9.43 16.09 5.09
C ALA A 102 -9.84 17.31 4.26
N GLN A 103 -8.99 18.31 4.21
CA GLN A 103 -9.20 19.52 3.41
C GLN A 103 -8.35 19.46 2.13
N LYS A 104 -7.16 18.87 2.21
CA LYS A 104 -6.20 18.86 1.12
C LYS A 104 -5.64 17.45 0.89
N MET A 105 -5.75 16.98 -0.34
CA MET A 105 -5.20 15.70 -0.78
C MET A 105 -3.96 15.88 -1.65
N GLY A 106 -2.93 15.06 -1.44
CA GLY A 106 -1.74 14.99 -2.27
C GLY A 106 -1.84 13.84 -3.27
N VAL A 107 -1.44 14.08 -4.53
CA VAL A 107 -1.37 13.04 -5.57
C VAL A 107 0.05 12.94 -6.08
N ALA A 108 0.75 11.85 -5.75
CA ALA A 108 2.06 11.52 -6.28
C ALA A 108 1.92 10.51 -7.43
N PHE A 109 2.28 10.92 -8.64
CA PHE A 109 2.01 10.10 -9.83
C PHE A 109 3.23 9.87 -10.71
N CYS A 110 3.23 8.74 -11.42
CA CYS A 110 4.22 8.42 -12.43
C CYS A 110 3.96 9.19 -13.73
N ALA A 111 5.01 9.58 -14.44
CA ALA A 111 4.90 10.27 -15.74
C ALA A 111 4.03 9.53 -16.76
N GLY A 112 4.06 8.19 -16.75
CA GLY A 112 3.20 7.38 -17.62
C GLY A 112 1.75 7.21 -17.12
N MET A 113 1.34 7.96 -16.09
CA MET A 113 -0.02 7.95 -15.52
C MET A 113 -0.57 9.39 -15.43
N ARG A 114 -0.10 10.27 -16.30
CA ARG A 114 -0.45 11.68 -16.26
C ARG A 114 -1.94 11.92 -16.51
N ASP A 115 -2.50 11.21 -17.46
CA ASP A 115 -3.91 11.39 -17.86
C ASP A 115 -4.86 10.83 -16.79
N GLU A 116 -4.52 9.68 -16.22
CA GLU A 116 -5.24 9.10 -15.08
C GLU A 116 -5.14 10.01 -13.85
N ALA A 117 -3.96 10.54 -13.57
CA ALA A 117 -3.75 11.47 -12.46
C ALA A 117 -4.57 12.75 -12.65
N ALA A 118 -4.62 13.31 -13.84
CA ALA A 118 -5.44 14.50 -14.15
C ALA A 118 -6.93 14.22 -13.90
N ARG A 119 -7.44 13.06 -14.32
CA ARG A 119 -8.84 12.67 -14.07
C ARG A 119 -9.11 12.47 -12.57
N ILE A 120 -8.18 11.84 -11.84
CA ILE A 120 -8.30 11.65 -10.40
C ILE A 120 -8.34 13.00 -9.68
N VAL A 121 -7.42 13.92 -10.01
CA VAL A 121 -7.40 15.27 -9.45
C VAL A 121 -8.74 15.98 -9.66
N ALA A 122 -9.25 15.98 -10.89
CA ALA A 122 -10.53 16.61 -11.21
C ALA A 122 -11.72 15.98 -10.45
N ILE A 123 -11.70 14.67 -10.18
CA ILE A 123 -12.73 13.99 -9.37
C ILE A 123 -12.64 14.44 -7.91
N LEU A 124 -11.44 14.50 -7.34
CA LEU A 124 -11.22 14.91 -5.95
C LEU A 124 -11.59 16.37 -5.72
N GLU A 125 -11.24 17.27 -6.65
CA GLU A 125 -11.61 18.68 -6.61
C GLU A 125 -13.13 18.88 -6.66
N ARG A 126 -13.82 18.18 -7.58
CA ARG A 126 -15.30 18.19 -7.64
C ARG A 126 -15.94 17.58 -6.38
N SER A 127 -15.21 16.77 -5.63
CA SER A 127 -15.68 16.21 -4.35
C SER A 127 -15.44 17.12 -3.15
N GLY A 128 -14.86 18.32 -3.38
CA GLY A 128 -14.70 19.38 -2.37
C GLY A 128 -13.32 19.44 -1.72
N PHE A 129 -12.31 18.69 -2.22
CA PHE A 129 -10.96 18.74 -1.69
C PHE A 129 -10.08 19.73 -2.46
N ALA A 130 -9.19 20.42 -1.77
CA ALA A 130 -8.03 21.03 -2.41
C ALA A 130 -7.04 19.91 -2.80
N VAL A 131 -6.42 19.99 -3.99
CA VAL A 131 -5.53 18.93 -4.46
C VAL A 131 -4.17 19.49 -4.86
N ALA A 132 -3.10 18.98 -4.24
CA ALA A 132 -1.73 19.17 -4.69
C ALA A 132 -1.27 17.91 -5.45
N SER A 133 -0.71 18.06 -6.65
CA SER A 133 -0.26 16.92 -7.45
C SER A 133 1.18 17.08 -7.91
N VAL A 134 1.98 16.01 -7.82
CA VAL A 134 3.42 16.04 -8.12
C VAL A 134 3.82 14.87 -9.01
N LEU A 135 4.39 15.20 -10.17
CA LEU A 135 4.95 14.25 -11.13
C LEU A 135 6.24 13.61 -10.59
N CYS A 136 6.47 12.32 -10.86
CA CYS A 136 7.68 11.62 -10.42
C CYS A 136 8.99 12.18 -11.00
N LYS A 137 8.95 12.92 -12.12
CA LYS A 137 10.11 13.56 -12.75
C LYS A 137 10.33 15.01 -12.29
N CYS A 138 9.66 15.44 -11.21
CA CYS A 138 9.81 16.79 -10.67
C CYS A 138 11.29 17.06 -10.33
N GLY A 139 11.72 18.30 -10.55
CA GLY A 139 13.10 18.76 -10.37
C GLY A 139 14.02 18.51 -11.56
N GLY A 140 13.62 17.74 -12.59
CA GLY A 140 14.40 17.58 -13.83
C GLY A 140 15.87 17.17 -13.62
N THR A 141 16.12 16.29 -12.63
CA THR A 141 17.47 15.86 -12.24
C THR A 141 17.89 14.63 -13.04
N ASP A 142 19.09 14.62 -13.61
CA ASP A 142 19.61 13.42 -14.28
C ASP A 142 19.84 12.28 -13.26
N LYS A 143 19.62 11.04 -13.68
CA LYS A 143 19.80 9.85 -12.86
C LYS A 143 21.19 9.79 -12.20
N THR A 144 22.24 10.17 -12.92
CA THR A 144 23.61 10.12 -12.41
C THR A 144 23.82 11.06 -11.22
N ARG A 145 23.08 12.15 -11.12
CA ARG A 145 23.13 13.05 -9.96
C ARG A 145 22.45 12.48 -8.71
N LEU A 146 21.68 11.42 -8.86
CA LEU A 146 21.07 10.67 -7.76
C LEU A 146 21.78 9.33 -7.51
N ASN A 147 23.08 9.27 -7.80
CA ASN A 147 23.95 8.09 -7.60
C ASN A 147 23.55 6.85 -8.40
N VAL A 148 22.83 7.02 -9.51
CA VAL A 148 22.53 5.92 -10.44
C VAL A 148 23.60 5.91 -11.52
N ALA A 149 24.35 4.83 -11.64
CA ALA A 149 25.37 4.70 -12.67
C ALA A 149 24.74 4.76 -14.07
N LYS A 150 25.48 5.32 -15.03
CA LYS A 150 24.95 5.65 -16.37
C LYS A 150 24.41 4.43 -17.14
N GLU A 151 24.98 3.25 -16.92
CA GLU A 151 24.59 1.97 -17.52
C GLU A 151 23.17 1.52 -17.12
N TYR A 152 22.63 2.08 -16.02
CA TYR A 152 21.25 1.80 -15.60
C TYR A 152 20.23 2.81 -16.13
N LYS A 153 20.64 3.71 -17.04
CA LYS A 153 19.69 4.50 -17.82
C LYS A 153 18.91 3.59 -18.78
N ILE A 154 17.61 3.85 -18.93
CA ILE A 154 16.72 2.98 -19.72
C ILE A 154 16.97 3.17 -21.22
N ARG A 155 17.38 4.38 -21.64
CA ARG A 155 17.55 4.74 -23.05
C ARG A 155 19.03 4.78 -23.43
N ASP A 156 19.61 5.96 -23.40
CA ASP A 156 21.00 6.21 -23.83
C ASP A 156 21.85 6.60 -22.61
N PRO A 157 22.90 5.81 -22.28
CA PRO A 157 23.75 6.11 -21.13
C PRO A 157 24.41 7.49 -21.17
N LEU A 158 24.63 8.04 -22.38
CA LEU A 158 25.32 9.32 -22.57
C LEU A 158 24.38 10.53 -22.57
N LYS A 159 23.07 10.31 -22.76
CA LYS A 159 22.10 11.40 -22.80
C LYS A 159 21.47 11.65 -21.43
N PHE A 160 20.90 12.85 -21.27
CA PHE A 160 20.09 13.20 -20.13
C PHE A 160 18.89 12.27 -19.99
N GLU A 161 18.72 11.71 -18.81
CA GLU A 161 17.52 10.97 -18.45
C GLU A 161 17.04 11.40 -17.06
N ALA A 162 15.92 12.12 -17.01
CA ALA A 162 15.34 12.55 -15.75
C ALA A 162 15.08 11.37 -14.81
N ALA A 163 15.62 11.45 -13.61
CA ALA A 163 15.34 10.48 -12.54
C ALA A 163 13.89 10.60 -12.06
N CYS A 164 13.33 9.50 -11.55
CA CYS A 164 12.20 9.60 -10.63
C CYS A 164 12.73 10.08 -9.28
N ASN A 165 12.04 11.04 -8.68
CA ASN A 165 12.43 11.63 -7.41
C ASN A 165 11.28 11.55 -6.39
N PRO A 166 10.99 10.36 -5.86
CA PRO A 166 9.89 10.16 -4.91
C PRO A 166 10.11 10.90 -3.58
N VAL A 167 11.35 11.11 -3.18
CA VAL A 167 11.67 11.90 -1.99
C VAL A 167 11.24 13.35 -2.18
N LEU A 168 11.55 13.95 -3.33
CA LEU A 168 11.11 15.31 -3.63
C LEU A 168 9.58 15.39 -3.78
N GLN A 169 8.93 14.38 -4.38
CA GLN A 169 7.46 14.32 -4.42
C GLN A 169 6.87 14.41 -3.01
N ALA A 170 7.39 13.62 -2.07
CA ALA A 170 6.94 13.61 -0.68
C ALA A 170 7.19 14.97 0.00
N GLN A 171 8.38 15.56 -0.16
CA GLN A 171 8.71 16.86 0.42
C GLN A 171 7.83 17.99 -0.08
N LEU A 172 7.51 18.01 -1.39
CA LEU A 172 6.62 19.01 -1.97
C LEU A 172 5.20 18.90 -1.41
N LEU A 173 4.69 17.67 -1.24
CA LEU A 173 3.38 17.44 -0.64
C LEU A 173 3.38 17.72 0.86
N ASN A 174 4.47 17.42 1.59
CA ASN A 174 4.65 17.81 2.98
C ASN A 174 4.60 19.33 3.15
N ASN A 175 5.27 20.07 2.27
CA ASN A 175 5.27 21.53 2.27
C ASN A 175 3.90 22.11 1.89
N ALA A 176 3.13 21.41 1.05
CA ALA A 176 1.77 21.77 0.72
C ALA A 176 0.78 21.54 1.87
N GLY A 177 1.18 20.81 2.92
CA GLY A 177 0.35 20.51 4.07
C GLY A 177 -0.86 19.64 3.71
N THR A 178 -0.62 18.53 3.01
CA THR A 178 -1.66 17.58 2.65
C THR A 178 -2.07 16.72 3.83
N ASP A 179 -3.36 16.34 3.90
CA ASP A 179 -3.92 15.51 4.98
C ASP A 179 -3.82 14.01 4.66
N ILE A 180 -3.88 13.66 3.37
CA ILE A 180 -3.69 12.30 2.83
C ILE A 180 -2.88 12.41 1.55
N ASN A 181 -1.94 11.47 1.34
CA ASN A 181 -1.21 11.33 0.09
C ASN A 181 -1.63 10.08 -0.66
N ILE A 182 -1.84 10.20 -1.97
CA ILE A 182 -2.35 9.16 -2.86
C ILE A 182 -1.27 8.82 -3.88
N ILE A 183 -0.89 7.55 -3.95
CA ILE A 183 0.02 7.03 -4.98
C ILE A 183 -0.78 6.61 -6.21
N VAL A 184 -0.38 7.15 -7.38
CA VAL A 184 -0.91 6.81 -8.69
C VAL A 184 0.20 6.25 -9.57
N GLY A 185 0.39 4.95 -9.50
CA GLY A 185 1.30 4.18 -10.33
C GLY A 185 2.78 4.52 -10.18
N LEU A 186 3.28 4.80 -8.98
CA LEU A 186 4.72 4.89 -8.75
C LEU A 186 5.37 3.52 -8.96
N CYS A 187 6.62 3.52 -9.44
CA CYS A 187 7.36 2.29 -9.66
C CYS A 187 7.73 1.64 -8.33
N LEU A 188 7.89 0.30 -8.35
CA LEU A 188 8.34 -0.48 -7.19
C LEU A 188 9.63 0.12 -6.60
N GLY A 189 9.68 0.29 -5.30
CA GLY A 189 10.75 0.95 -4.54
C GLY A 189 10.62 2.48 -4.53
N HIS A 190 10.10 3.12 -5.58
CA HIS A 190 9.81 4.56 -5.57
C HIS A 190 8.57 4.88 -4.71
N ASP A 191 7.57 4.00 -4.72
CA ASP A 191 6.43 4.04 -3.82
C ASP A 191 6.85 3.86 -2.35
N MET A 192 7.80 2.96 -2.08
CA MET A 192 8.39 2.79 -0.74
C MET A 192 9.08 4.07 -0.28
N LEU A 193 9.98 4.64 -1.09
CA LEU A 193 10.68 5.88 -0.76
C LEU A 193 9.74 7.06 -0.56
N PHE A 194 8.70 7.17 -1.39
CA PHE A 194 7.66 8.19 -1.21
C PHE A 194 6.97 8.03 0.15
N THR A 195 6.53 6.82 0.48
CA THR A 195 5.82 6.51 1.73
C THR A 195 6.70 6.79 2.95
N MET A 196 7.97 6.39 2.91
CA MET A 196 8.93 6.63 4.00
C MET A 196 9.21 8.11 4.27
N ASN A 197 9.01 8.99 3.29
CA ASN A 197 9.28 10.43 3.38
C ASN A 197 8.00 11.29 3.50
N SER A 198 6.84 10.68 3.43
CA SER A 198 5.54 11.36 3.57
C SER A 198 5.21 11.58 5.05
N LYS A 199 4.83 12.81 5.42
CA LYS A 199 4.29 13.13 6.76
C LYS A 199 2.80 12.76 6.88
N ALA A 200 2.04 12.98 5.81
CA ALA A 200 0.65 12.57 5.77
C ALA A 200 0.53 11.05 5.53
N PRO A 201 -0.53 10.39 6.03
CA PRO A 201 -0.85 9.02 5.70
C PRO A 201 -0.89 8.79 4.19
N VAL A 202 -0.38 7.65 3.74
CA VAL A 202 -0.27 7.30 2.31
C VAL A 202 -1.19 6.14 1.99
N THR A 203 -1.94 6.26 0.89
CA THR A 203 -2.69 5.15 0.30
C THR A 203 -2.34 5.00 -1.19
N THR A 204 -2.33 3.77 -1.68
CA THR A 204 -2.14 3.48 -3.11
C THR A 204 -3.50 3.32 -3.78
N LEU A 205 -3.79 4.17 -4.75
CA LEU A 205 -5.00 4.08 -5.58
C LEU A 205 -4.75 3.19 -6.80
N ILE A 206 -3.59 3.37 -7.47
CA ILE A 206 -3.18 2.56 -8.62
C ILE A 206 -1.78 2.02 -8.38
N VAL A 207 -1.65 0.69 -8.43
CA VAL A 207 -0.35 -0.02 -8.39
C VAL A 207 0.27 -0.02 -9.77
N LYS A 208 1.59 0.24 -9.88
CA LYS A 208 2.29 0.22 -11.16
C LYS A 208 2.55 -1.19 -11.65
N ASP A 209 1.94 -1.54 -12.76
CA ASP A 209 2.28 -2.71 -13.55
C ASP A 209 2.21 -2.37 -15.05
N ARG A 210 3.36 -2.31 -15.71
CA ARG A 210 3.44 -1.92 -17.12
C ARG A 210 2.96 -3.00 -18.07
N LEU A 211 3.07 -4.25 -17.66
CA LEU A 211 2.72 -5.40 -18.48
C LEU A 211 1.21 -5.69 -18.43
N LEU A 212 0.62 -5.55 -17.24
CA LEU A 212 -0.75 -6.01 -16.95
C LEU A 212 -1.74 -4.84 -16.77
N GLY A 213 -1.47 -3.69 -17.40
CA GLY A 213 -2.39 -2.55 -17.33
C GLY A 213 -2.69 -2.08 -15.91
N HIS A 214 -1.67 -2.11 -15.03
CA HIS A 214 -1.76 -1.72 -13.63
C HIS A 214 -2.66 -2.63 -12.76
N ASN A 215 -2.83 -3.87 -13.19
CA ASN A 215 -3.55 -4.90 -12.44
C ASN A 215 -2.64 -6.13 -12.17
N PRO A 216 -1.71 -6.05 -11.21
CA PRO A 216 -0.70 -7.08 -10.96
C PRO A 216 -1.27 -8.43 -10.53
N ILE A 217 -2.52 -8.48 -10.03
CA ILE A 217 -3.14 -9.73 -9.63
C ILE A 217 -3.34 -10.70 -10.82
N ILE A 218 -3.45 -10.19 -12.03
CA ILE A 218 -3.60 -11.01 -13.24
C ILE A 218 -2.42 -11.98 -13.39
N ALA A 219 -1.20 -11.58 -12.97
CA ALA A 219 -0.03 -12.45 -13.03
C ALA A 219 -0.17 -13.73 -12.20
N LEU A 220 -1.02 -13.74 -11.18
CA LEU A 220 -1.24 -14.91 -10.32
C LEU A 220 -2.25 -15.91 -10.90
N TYR A 221 -3.11 -15.47 -11.82
CA TYR A 221 -4.20 -16.26 -12.38
C TYR A 221 -4.03 -16.59 -13.86
N SER A 222 -3.08 -15.96 -14.54
CA SER A 222 -2.73 -16.26 -15.93
C SER A 222 -1.63 -17.31 -15.96
N ASP A 223 -1.89 -18.50 -16.49
CA ASP A 223 -0.91 -19.58 -16.59
C ASP A 223 0.36 -19.14 -17.31
N TYR A 224 0.22 -18.37 -18.40
CA TYR A 224 1.34 -17.80 -19.13
C TYR A 224 2.27 -16.96 -18.26
N HIS A 225 1.72 -16.06 -17.44
CA HIS A 225 2.52 -15.17 -16.58
C HIS A 225 3.07 -15.92 -15.36
N LYS A 226 2.32 -16.89 -14.85
CA LYS A 226 2.75 -17.76 -13.77
C LYS A 226 3.98 -18.56 -14.18
N ASP A 227 3.97 -19.16 -15.37
CA ASP A 227 5.09 -19.93 -15.91
C ASP A 227 6.34 -19.04 -16.08
N ILE A 228 6.21 -17.81 -16.54
CA ILE A 228 7.32 -16.84 -16.63
C ILE A 228 7.90 -16.54 -15.24
N ILE A 229 7.07 -16.28 -14.25
CA ILE A 229 7.49 -15.99 -12.87
C ILE A 229 8.20 -17.19 -12.25
N GLU A 230 7.69 -18.40 -12.46
CA GLU A 230 8.24 -19.63 -11.90
C GLU A 230 9.49 -20.11 -12.64
N SER A 231 9.58 -19.88 -13.95
CA SER A 231 10.75 -20.31 -14.78
C SER A 231 12.03 -19.55 -14.45
N GLN A 232 11.93 -18.33 -13.90
CA GLN A 232 13.10 -17.54 -13.48
C GLN A 232 13.85 -18.13 -12.27
N LYS A 233 13.40 -19.24 -11.71
CA LYS A 233 14.13 -19.97 -10.64
C LYS A 233 15.35 -20.75 -11.13
N ARG A 234 15.73 -20.69 -12.42
CA ARG A 234 16.75 -21.55 -13.02
C ARG A 234 17.96 -20.84 -13.64
N THR A 235 18.24 -19.60 -13.22
CA THR A 235 19.50 -18.92 -13.61
C THR A 235 20.35 -18.57 -12.41
#